data_dce2a9b69c1fb2932d949eea6c93f2bf
#
_entry.id   dce2a9b69c1fb2932d949eea6c93f2bf
#
_cell.length_a   1.000
_cell.length_b   1.000
_cell.length_c   1.000
_cell.angle_alpha   90.00
_cell.angle_beta   90.00
_cell.angle_gamma   90.00
#
_symmetry.space_group_name_H-M   'P 1'
#
loop_
_entity.id
_entity.type
_entity.pdbx_description
1 polymer ?
#
loop_
_entity_poly.entity_id
_entity_poly.type
_entity_poly.pdbx_seq_one_letter_code
_entity_poly.pdbx_strand_id
1 'polypeptide(L)'
;MKSLLTWKIRGVTFDLLPYHMKKLFHSFFILLFLSLSVISLKAQVVDSTTSLFNIDTIAKNLGYPWEITYGPEDSLWITEARGYRVVRVSSNRTAAQKNTPPQQVLKIPLGAGEINFDRSSNRWPQGGMQGLAIHPEFMSDINKRWVYLSYVYKKQACPNGGSNATCIFRTKIVQCRFYFATDAGNPTSLPHRDTLTIIDTVLSNLPGSNDHNSGRLTISPFKEGPDDEYKLYYTIGDMGAGQFNNDTRVNYAQNIDTCEGKILRLNTEPDGDASFGVVHEYNTWRQWIPNDNPYNHSVAVFNVLKTPVYSFGHRNAQGIVWGNVNGTWRLYSSEHGDKSDDEVNTILPATNYGWPKVAGLESDNNYSSLDAFANNDRLANSLINYSENTWATTNGMQRPLFATFNWAASAIPADGSNIFTWPTIAPSSIDFYDGNIPGWKNSLLVTSLKYGLYRLKLKSTGDYVDSASSLNIVDTFPLLHSWRIRDVAISPNPNSGTFWVVTDSTGSTSGPTGGFSGSNIPTKDGGKILKLSYKTFLPLALHENPRVGRPIVKDLIQIFPNPVVSIINLHGKKELKKPLLVQICDLYGRLLKEGISYQNDFFIEVSSLKPGAYLLKLYNGYGVEVQIEKFIKL
;
A
#
# COMPACT_ATOMS: atom_id res chain seq x y z
N MET A 1 -56.75 -37.42 15.10
CA MET A 1 -55.73 -37.32 16.17
C MET A 1 -54.92 -36.03 15.96
N LYS A 2 -55.25 -35.01 16.75
CA LYS A 2 -54.50 -33.73 16.71
C LYS A 2 -53.47 -33.81 17.81
N SER A 3 -52.14 -33.84 17.44
CA SER A 3 -51.05 -33.77 18.40
C SER A 3 -50.94 -32.33 18.93
N LEU A 4 -51.15 -32.15 20.21
CA LEU A 4 -50.90 -30.92 20.94
C LEU A 4 -49.38 -30.78 21.11
N LEU A 5 -48.75 -29.78 20.45
CA LEU A 5 -47.39 -29.33 20.79
C LEU A 5 -47.50 -28.32 21.93
N THR A 6 -47.06 -28.70 23.11
CA THR A 6 -46.97 -27.83 24.28
C THR A 6 -45.52 -27.31 24.40
N TRP A 7 -45.37 -25.99 24.50
CA TRP A 7 -44.07 -25.33 24.77
C TRP A 7 -44.12 -24.72 26.18
N LYS A 8 -43.12 -25.02 26.97
CA LYS A 8 -42.97 -24.50 28.33
C LYS A 8 -41.76 -23.59 28.41
N ILE A 9 -41.98 -22.28 28.65
CA ILE A 9 -40.92 -21.33 29.00
C ILE A 9 -41.26 -20.71 30.35
N ARG A 10 -40.43 -20.93 31.35
CA ARG A 10 -40.54 -20.41 32.74
C ARG A 10 -41.90 -20.50 33.39
N GLY A 11 -42.52 -21.66 33.38
CA GLY A 11 -43.70 -21.93 34.22
C GLY A 11 -45.04 -21.40 33.72
N VAL A 12 -45.12 -20.83 32.52
CA VAL A 12 -46.38 -20.35 31.93
C VAL A 12 -46.80 -21.27 30.79
N THR A 13 -48.02 -21.79 30.84
CA THR A 13 -48.64 -22.65 29.82
C THR A 13 -49.51 -21.79 28.89
N PHE A 14 -49.28 -21.86 27.59
CA PHE A 14 -49.97 -21.08 26.55
C PHE A 14 -51.14 -21.83 25.91
N ASP A 15 -51.85 -22.64 26.66
CA ASP A 15 -52.92 -23.50 26.12
C ASP A 15 -54.26 -22.79 25.83
N LEU A 16 -54.37 -21.51 26.18
CA LEU A 16 -55.64 -20.76 26.08
C LEU A 16 -55.72 -19.79 24.87
N LEU A 17 -54.76 -19.80 23.98
CA LEU A 17 -54.79 -18.88 22.83
C LEU A 17 -55.43 -19.48 21.58
N PRO A 18 -56.33 -18.74 20.90
CA PRO A 18 -56.98 -19.19 19.65
C PRO A 18 -55.91 -19.50 18.56
N TYR A 19 -56.21 -20.48 17.73
CA TYR A 19 -55.33 -21.00 16.68
C TYR A 19 -54.71 -19.90 15.77
N HIS A 20 -55.47 -18.85 15.48
CA HIS A 20 -54.99 -17.72 14.68
C HIS A 20 -53.94 -16.88 15.41
N MET A 21 -54.03 -16.71 16.71
CA MET A 21 -53.00 -16.00 17.49
C MET A 21 -51.74 -16.85 17.66
N LYS A 22 -51.85 -18.17 17.74
CA LYS A 22 -50.67 -19.06 17.75
C LYS A 22 -49.86 -18.95 16.44
N LYS A 23 -50.54 -18.81 15.30
CA LYS A 23 -49.86 -18.56 14.01
C LYS A 23 -49.18 -17.18 13.94
N LEU A 24 -49.81 -16.13 14.47
CA LEU A 24 -49.20 -14.80 14.53
C LEU A 24 -47.98 -14.79 15.46
N PHE A 25 -48.06 -15.47 16.60
CA PHE A 25 -46.90 -15.59 17.51
C PHE A 25 -45.75 -16.39 16.89
N HIS A 26 -46.04 -17.46 16.16
CA HIS A 26 -45.03 -18.21 15.43
C HIS A 26 -44.35 -17.35 14.33
N SER A 27 -45.16 -16.61 13.58
CA SER A 27 -44.62 -15.70 12.55
C SER A 27 -43.83 -14.54 13.15
N PHE A 28 -44.29 -14.04 14.32
CA PHE A 28 -43.56 -12.97 15.02
C PHE A 28 -42.23 -13.48 15.61
N PHE A 29 -42.21 -14.71 16.18
CA PHE A 29 -40.95 -15.30 16.66
C PHE A 29 -40.00 -15.67 15.53
N ILE A 30 -40.47 -16.15 14.38
CA ILE A 30 -39.65 -16.42 13.20
C ILE A 30 -39.13 -15.12 12.63
N LEU A 31 -39.93 -14.04 12.57
CA LEU A 31 -39.45 -12.70 12.15
C LEU A 31 -38.47 -12.09 13.16
N LEU A 32 -38.68 -12.31 14.47
CA LEU A 32 -37.76 -11.85 15.51
C LEU A 32 -36.45 -12.65 15.48
N PHE A 33 -36.48 -13.95 15.21
CA PHE A 33 -35.28 -14.77 15.00
C PHE A 33 -34.57 -14.43 13.68
N LEU A 34 -35.31 -14.15 12.62
CA LEU A 34 -34.74 -13.65 11.35
C LEU A 34 -34.20 -12.24 11.49
N SER A 35 -34.82 -11.37 12.29
CA SER A 35 -34.26 -10.03 12.55
C SER A 35 -33.06 -10.04 13.52
N LEU A 36 -32.97 -11.02 14.40
CA LEU A 36 -31.82 -11.25 15.27
C LEU A 36 -30.66 -11.94 14.53
N SER A 37 -30.92 -12.68 13.44
CA SER A 37 -29.88 -13.26 12.60
C SER A 37 -29.31 -12.28 11.58
N VAL A 38 -29.86 -11.07 11.45
CA VAL A 38 -29.35 -9.94 10.67
C VAL A 38 -28.68 -8.88 11.57
N ILE A 39 -28.47 -9.16 12.85
CA ILE A 39 -27.37 -8.47 13.53
C ILE A 39 -26.10 -9.08 12.95
N SER A 40 -25.69 -8.52 11.82
CA SER A 40 -24.32 -8.62 11.35
C SER A 40 -23.45 -8.34 12.57
N LEU A 41 -22.89 -9.37 13.16
CA LEU A 41 -21.69 -9.24 13.93
C LEU A 41 -20.66 -8.65 12.94
N LYS A 42 -20.59 -7.32 12.87
CA LYS A 42 -19.37 -6.68 12.42
C LYS A 42 -18.32 -7.24 13.36
N ALA A 43 -17.57 -8.21 12.88
CA ALA A 43 -16.40 -8.66 13.59
C ALA A 43 -15.64 -7.38 13.93
N GLN A 44 -15.54 -7.06 15.20
CA GLN A 44 -14.78 -5.92 15.65
C GLN A 44 -13.36 -6.26 15.24
N VAL A 45 -12.86 -5.61 14.18
CA VAL A 45 -11.49 -5.77 13.75
C VAL A 45 -10.63 -5.29 14.90
N VAL A 46 -10.10 -6.24 15.66
CA VAL A 46 -9.22 -5.94 16.77
C VAL A 46 -7.92 -5.47 16.16
N ASP A 47 -7.56 -4.23 16.39
CA ASP A 47 -6.24 -3.72 16.02
C ASP A 47 -5.17 -4.52 16.76
N SER A 48 -4.60 -5.50 16.06
CA SER A 48 -3.57 -6.40 16.59
C SER A 48 -2.18 -5.77 16.61
N THR A 49 -2.05 -4.53 16.13
CA THR A 49 -0.74 -3.86 15.99
C THR A 49 0.03 -3.86 17.30
N THR A 50 -0.65 -3.53 18.40
CA THR A 50 -0.02 -3.48 19.71
C THR A 50 0.35 -4.84 20.29
N SER A 51 -0.23 -5.92 19.80
CA SER A 51 0.14 -7.27 20.21
C SER A 51 1.43 -7.75 19.53
N LEU A 52 1.62 -7.39 18.26
CA LEU A 52 2.78 -7.81 17.48
C LEU A 52 3.96 -6.82 17.56
N PHE A 53 3.68 -5.55 17.74
CA PHE A 53 4.69 -4.48 17.67
C PHE A 53 4.68 -3.59 18.91
N ASN A 54 5.88 -3.14 19.31
CA ASN A 54 6.01 -1.93 20.07
C ASN A 54 5.89 -0.75 19.10
N ILE A 55 5.09 0.24 19.46
CA ILE A 55 4.84 1.42 18.61
C ILE A 55 5.33 2.65 19.34
N ASP A 56 6.33 3.31 18.76
CA ASP A 56 6.90 4.54 19.28
C ASP A 56 6.66 5.69 18.31
N THR A 57 6.12 6.81 18.78
CA THR A 57 6.17 8.07 18.02
C THR A 57 7.55 8.67 18.18
N ILE A 58 8.34 8.75 17.10
CA ILE A 58 9.72 9.25 17.12
C ILE A 58 9.87 10.67 16.56
N ALA A 59 8.88 11.16 15.82
CA ALA A 59 8.78 12.54 15.38
C ALA A 59 7.31 12.95 15.20
N LYS A 60 7.03 14.25 15.27
CA LYS A 60 5.71 14.83 15.05
C LYS A 60 5.80 16.22 14.45
N ASN A 61 4.66 16.80 14.07
CA ASN A 61 4.54 18.13 13.48
C ASN A 61 5.22 18.24 12.10
N LEU A 62 5.27 17.12 11.35
CA LEU A 62 5.71 17.14 9.96
C LEU A 62 4.68 17.86 9.08
N GLY A 63 5.16 18.63 8.11
CA GLY A 63 4.34 19.41 7.19
C GLY A 63 3.76 18.59 6.04
N TYR A 64 2.75 17.76 6.28
CA TYR A 64 2.16 16.86 5.29
C TYR A 64 3.21 15.91 4.69
N PRO A 65 3.76 14.98 5.49
CA PRO A 65 4.75 14.03 5.00
C PRO A 65 4.13 13.18 3.87
N TRP A 66 4.91 12.99 2.81
CA TRP A 66 4.44 12.26 1.64
C TRP A 66 5.26 11.00 1.38
N GLU A 67 6.59 11.08 1.50
CA GLU A 67 7.53 9.98 1.37
C GLU A 67 8.25 9.74 2.69
N ILE A 68 8.59 8.49 3.00
CA ILE A 68 9.59 8.13 3.98
C ILE A 68 10.47 7.03 3.41
N THR A 69 11.77 7.28 3.33
CA THR A 69 12.75 6.34 2.79
C THR A 69 13.86 6.11 3.81
N TYR A 70 14.22 4.84 4.02
CA TYR A 70 15.41 4.52 4.80
C TYR A 70 16.65 4.84 3.96
N GLY A 71 17.51 5.66 4.48
CA GLY A 71 18.68 6.17 3.77
C GLY A 71 19.98 5.96 4.53
N PRO A 72 21.08 6.49 3.97
CA PRO A 72 22.42 6.39 4.53
C PRO A 72 22.50 6.86 5.99
N GLU A 73 23.50 6.34 6.72
CA GLU A 73 23.78 6.67 8.13
C GLU A 73 22.57 6.42 9.05
N ASP A 74 21.87 5.31 8.86
CA ASP A 74 20.71 4.95 9.67
C ASP A 74 19.71 6.09 9.81
N SER A 75 19.47 6.80 8.73
CA SER A 75 18.57 7.94 8.70
C SER A 75 17.30 7.67 7.90
N LEU A 76 16.21 8.28 8.34
CA LEU A 76 14.95 8.35 7.61
C LEU A 76 14.90 9.68 6.87
N TRP A 77 14.60 9.62 5.59
CA TRP A 77 14.43 10.77 4.72
C TRP A 77 12.96 10.97 4.44
N ILE A 78 12.45 12.15 4.69
CA ILE A 78 11.03 12.46 4.56
C ILE A 78 10.86 13.67 3.65
N THR A 79 9.97 13.55 2.67
CA THR A 79 9.47 14.71 1.93
C THR A 79 8.26 15.28 2.63
N GLU A 80 8.23 16.60 2.76
CA GLU A 80 7.08 17.34 3.28
C GLU A 80 6.43 18.10 2.13
N ALA A 81 5.25 17.64 1.73
CA ALA A 81 4.53 18.20 0.59
C ALA A 81 4.20 19.67 0.80
N ARG A 82 3.83 20.05 2.03
CA ARG A 82 3.67 21.45 2.42
C ARG A 82 5.03 22.07 2.73
N GLY A 83 5.33 23.17 2.08
CA GLY A 83 6.60 23.88 2.26
C GLY A 83 7.75 23.37 1.40
N TYR A 84 7.54 22.31 0.60
CA TYR A 84 8.52 21.78 -0.35
C TYR A 84 9.86 21.47 0.31
N ARG A 85 9.82 20.68 1.37
CA ARG A 85 11.01 20.39 2.18
C ARG A 85 11.39 18.91 2.11
N VAL A 86 12.70 18.66 2.26
CA VAL A 86 13.24 17.34 2.62
C VAL A 86 13.84 17.45 4.01
N VAL A 87 13.45 16.55 4.89
CA VAL A 87 13.96 16.48 6.26
C VAL A 87 14.56 15.11 6.54
N ARG A 88 15.51 15.05 7.45
CA ARG A 88 16.16 13.82 7.93
C ARG A 88 15.92 13.63 9.42
N VAL A 89 15.79 12.37 9.81
CA VAL A 89 15.61 11.94 11.21
C VAL A 89 16.43 10.67 11.40
N SER A 90 17.17 10.55 12.50
CA SER A 90 17.82 9.27 12.83
C SER A 90 16.76 8.17 13.05
N SER A 91 16.95 7.01 12.44
CA SER A 91 16.10 5.83 12.63
C SER A 91 16.15 5.28 14.06
N ASN A 92 17.22 5.65 14.80
CA ASN A 92 17.44 5.24 16.20
C ASN A 92 16.78 6.19 17.20
N ARG A 93 16.04 7.22 16.76
CA ARG A 93 15.27 8.07 17.67
C ARG A 93 14.34 7.26 18.57
N THR A 94 14.19 7.74 19.78
CA THR A 94 13.27 7.20 20.77
C THR A 94 12.03 8.07 20.92
N ALA A 95 11.00 7.56 21.58
CA ALA A 95 9.79 8.32 21.90
C ALA A 95 10.07 9.58 22.72
N ALA A 96 11.14 9.63 23.53
CA ALA A 96 11.56 10.81 24.27
C ALA A 96 11.97 11.97 23.37
N GLN A 97 12.49 11.68 22.17
CA GLN A 97 12.97 12.67 21.20
C GLN A 97 11.90 13.15 20.20
N LYS A 98 10.66 12.69 20.35
CA LYS A 98 9.56 12.98 19.40
C LYS A 98 9.29 14.47 19.15
N ASN A 99 9.64 15.32 20.11
CA ASN A 99 9.44 16.77 20.03
C ASN A 99 10.63 17.51 19.40
N THR A 100 11.78 16.83 19.24
CA THR A 100 12.94 17.44 18.58
C THR A 100 12.64 17.59 17.08
N PRO A 101 12.72 18.78 16.50
CA PRO A 101 12.46 18.95 15.07
C PRO A 101 13.39 18.06 14.21
N PRO A 102 12.90 17.51 13.11
CA PRO A 102 13.74 16.91 12.08
C PRO A 102 14.74 17.92 11.50
N GLN A 103 15.88 17.43 11.03
CA GLN A 103 16.84 18.27 10.32
C GLN A 103 16.33 18.55 8.90
N GLN A 104 16.10 19.81 8.56
CA GLN A 104 15.82 20.19 7.18
C GLN A 104 17.13 20.21 6.40
N VAL A 105 17.20 19.42 5.32
CA VAL A 105 18.36 19.35 4.41
C VAL A 105 18.13 20.09 3.10
N LEU A 106 16.86 20.30 2.72
CA LEU A 106 16.50 21.06 1.54
C LEU A 106 15.13 21.74 1.74
N LYS A 107 15.01 22.94 1.22
CA LYS A 107 13.73 23.55 0.82
C LYS A 107 13.85 23.89 -0.65
N ILE A 108 12.97 23.33 -1.50
CA ILE A 108 13.01 23.56 -2.94
C ILE A 108 12.91 25.05 -3.23
N PRO A 109 13.90 25.66 -3.89
CA PRO A 109 13.76 26.99 -4.44
C PRO A 109 12.88 26.89 -5.69
N LEU A 110 11.63 27.31 -5.61
CA LEU A 110 10.76 27.36 -6.77
C LEU A 110 11.32 28.38 -7.77
N GLY A 111 11.40 27.97 -9.04
CA GLY A 111 11.93 28.79 -10.11
C GLY A 111 11.00 29.93 -10.51
N ALA A 112 11.48 30.82 -11.38
CA ALA A 112 10.66 31.88 -11.96
C ALA A 112 9.47 31.24 -12.74
N GLY A 113 8.26 31.64 -12.40
CA GLY A 113 7.02 31.07 -12.98
C GLY A 113 6.55 29.77 -12.30
N GLU A 114 7.22 29.32 -11.24
CA GLU A 114 6.75 28.23 -10.40
C GLU A 114 6.12 28.80 -9.14
N ILE A 115 4.86 28.46 -8.88
CA ILE A 115 4.11 28.94 -7.72
C ILE A 115 3.83 27.76 -6.79
N ASN A 116 3.96 27.99 -5.49
CA ASN A 116 3.63 27.01 -4.47
C ASN A 116 2.24 26.42 -4.70
N PHE A 117 2.16 25.11 -4.56
CA PHE A 117 0.91 24.41 -4.49
C PHE A 117 0.28 24.71 -3.10
N ASP A 118 -0.57 25.74 -3.05
CA ASP A 118 -1.12 26.18 -1.79
C ASP A 118 -2.13 25.17 -1.23
N ARG A 119 -1.84 24.65 -0.05
CA ARG A 119 -2.71 23.80 0.74
C ARG A 119 -3.38 24.50 1.90
N SER A 120 -3.35 25.81 1.92
CA SER A 120 -3.91 26.61 3.02
C SER A 120 -5.44 26.67 3.01
N SER A 121 -6.08 26.42 1.84
CA SER A 121 -7.53 26.28 1.77
C SER A 121 -7.92 24.83 2.07
N ASN A 122 -9.04 24.63 2.78
CA ASN A 122 -9.66 23.31 2.99
C ASN A 122 -10.08 22.61 1.68
N ARG A 123 -9.76 23.20 0.56
CA ARG A 123 -9.94 22.65 -0.78
C ARG A 123 -8.61 22.00 -1.17
N TRP A 124 -8.59 20.76 -1.01
CA TRP A 124 -7.89 19.65 -1.55
C TRP A 124 -6.73 19.94 -2.49
N PRO A 125 -5.57 19.58 -2.20
CA PRO A 125 -4.68 19.16 -3.25
C PRO A 125 -3.84 17.93 -2.95
N GLN A 126 -3.79 17.04 -3.88
CA GLN A 126 -2.71 16.10 -4.00
C GLN A 126 -1.54 16.79 -4.74
N GLY A 127 -0.59 17.38 -4.06
CA GLY A 127 0.53 18.04 -4.71
C GLY A 127 1.55 18.60 -3.73
N GLY A 128 2.45 19.41 -4.22
CA GLY A 128 3.63 19.87 -3.50
C GLY A 128 4.77 18.87 -3.65
N MET A 129 5.64 18.77 -2.65
CA MET A 129 6.72 17.79 -2.64
C MET A 129 6.17 16.37 -2.54
N GLN A 130 6.69 15.45 -3.37
CA GLN A 130 6.19 14.07 -3.45
C GLN A 130 7.34 13.06 -3.27
N GLY A 131 7.66 12.30 -4.29
CA GLY A 131 8.60 11.18 -4.22
C GLY A 131 10.05 11.57 -4.01
N LEU A 132 10.78 10.63 -3.42
CA LEU A 132 12.21 10.70 -3.19
C LEU A 132 12.84 9.34 -3.49
N ALA A 133 13.95 9.31 -4.23
CA ALA A 133 14.75 8.12 -4.41
C ALA A 133 16.24 8.45 -4.22
N ILE A 134 16.96 7.56 -3.53
CA ILE A 134 18.40 7.71 -3.25
C ILE A 134 19.16 6.78 -4.19
N HIS A 135 20.20 7.29 -4.83
CA HIS A 135 21.02 6.51 -5.76
C HIS A 135 21.68 5.30 -5.05
N PRO A 136 21.69 4.10 -5.65
CA PRO A 136 22.25 2.91 -5.00
C PRO A 136 23.73 3.04 -4.63
N GLU A 137 24.51 3.77 -5.39
CA GLU A 137 25.93 4.01 -5.14
C GLU A 137 26.21 5.23 -4.24
N PHE A 138 25.20 5.79 -3.57
CA PHE A 138 25.32 7.00 -2.75
C PHE A 138 26.44 6.93 -1.71
N MET A 139 26.67 5.78 -1.08
CA MET A 139 27.72 5.62 -0.07
C MET A 139 29.03 5.11 -0.65
N SER A 140 29.01 4.40 -1.77
CA SER A 140 30.20 3.80 -2.38
C SER A 140 30.95 4.75 -3.33
N ASP A 141 30.23 5.72 -3.92
CA ASP A 141 30.83 6.74 -4.80
C ASP A 141 30.43 8.16 -4.36
N ILE A 142 31.40 8.93 -3.91
CA ILE A 142 31.20 10.32 -3.47
C ILE A 142 30.61 11.21 -4.58
N ASN A 143 30.87 10.89 -5.86
CA ASN A 143 30.33 11.65 -6.98
C ASN A 143 28.86 11.31 -7.26
N LYS A 144 28.37 10.17 -6.75
CA LYS A 144 27.00 9.68 -6.92
C LYS A 144 26.14 9.82 -5.66
N ARG A 145 26.47 10.74 -4.77
CA ARG A 145 25.61 11.11 -3.65
C ARG A 145 24.35 11.84 -4.14
N TRP A 146 23.62 11.17 -5.03
CA TRP A 146 22.45 11.74 -5.68
C TRP A 146 21.14 11.30 -5.02
N VAL A 147 20.24 12.27 -5.00
CA VAL A 147 18.86 12.10 -4.56
C VAL A 147 17.93 12.70 -5.61
N TYR A 148 16.95 11.93 -6.03
CA TYR A 148 15.95 12.38 -7.00
C TYR A 148 14.68 12.74 -6.25
N LEU A 149 14.07 13.85 -6.66
CA LEU A 149 12.89 14.40 -6.03
C LEU A 149 11.84 14.75 -7.08
N SER A 150 10.59 14.49 -6.79
CA SER A 150 9.46 14.93 -7.60
C SER A 150 8.59 15.92 -6.84
N TYR A 151 8.04 16.89 -7.55
CA TYR A 151 7.10 17.85 -6.97
C TYR A 151 6.14 18.44 -7.98
N VAL A 152 4.94 18.78 -7.51
CA VAL A 152 3.91 19.46 -8.30
C VAL A 152 3.88 20.94 -7.92
N TYR A 153 3.82 21.80 -8.92
CA TYR A 153 3.75 23.25 -8.77
C TYR A 153 2.63 23.84 -9.65
N LYS A 154 2.17 25.05 -9.35
CA LYS A 154 1.31 25.81 -10.24
C LYS A 154 2.17 26.63 -11.19
N LYS A 155 1.85 26.58 -12.49
CA LYS A 155 2.50 27.40 -13.50
C LYS A 155 1.92 28.82 -13.56
N GLN A 156 0.65 28.99 -13.11
CA GLN A 156 0.01 30.28 -12.95
C GLN A 156 -0.93 30.27 -11.74
N ALA A 157 -1.21 31.45 -11.21
CA ALA A 157 -2.19 31.59 -10.14
C ALA A 157 -3.58 31.15 -10.64
N CYS A 158 -4.31 30.49 -9.74
CA CYS A 158 -5.67 30.09 -10.04
C CYS A 158 -6.59 31.32 -10.06
N PRO A 159 -7.31 31.62 -11.14
CA PRO A 159 -8.31 32.67 -11.11
C PRO A 159 -9.40 32.34 -10.08
N ASN A 160 -9.97 33.36 -9.47
CA ASN A 160 -11.13 33.27 -8.59
C ASN A 160 -11.02 32.32 -7.37
N GLY A 161 -9.89 32.30 -6.70
CA GLY A 161 -9.79 31.65 -5.39
C GLY A 161 -9.85 30.13 -5.41
N GLY A 162 -9.54 29.48 -6.52
CA GLY A 162 -9.21 28.07 -6.55
C GLY A 162 -10.25 27.10 -7.10
N SER A 163 -11.13 27.52 -7.98
CA SER A 163 -11.80 26.55 -8.85
C SER A 163 -10.78 26.01 -9.87
N ASN A 164 -10.62 24.70 -9.92
CA ASN A 164 -9.43 24.06 -10.50
C ASN A 164 -9.42 23.99 -12.04
N ALA A 165 -10.54 24.21 -12.69
CA ALA A 165 -10.64 24.16 -14.15
C ALA A 165 -9.72 25.15 -14.89
N THR A 166 -9.23 26.17 -14.19
CA THR A 166 -8.38 27.22 -14.77
C THR A 166 -6.95 27.24 -14.21
N CYS A 167 -6.64 26.38 -13.25
CA CYS A 167 -5.30 26.25 -12.70
C CYS A 167 -4.44 25.37 -13.59
N ILE A 168 -3.25 25.84 -13.95
CA ILE A 168 -2.28 25.04 -14.68
C ILE A 168 -1.27 24.48 -13.67
N PHE A 169 -1.35 23.20 -13.43
CA PHE A 169 -0.39 22.47 -12.64
C PHE A 169 0.61 21.73 -13.52
N ARG A 170 1.83 21.61 -13.04
CA ARG A 170 2.89 20.86 -13.70
C ARG A 170 3.70 20.09 -12.66
N THR A 171 4.30 19.00 -13.11
CA THR A 171 5.21 18.19 -12.30
C THR A 171 6.65 18.33 -12.79
N LYS A 172 7.59 18.25 -11.88
CA LYS A 172 9.02 18.32 -12.14
C LYS A 172 9.75 17.23 -11.36
N ILE A 173 10.76 16.65 -11.98
CA ILE A 173 11.71 15.73 -11.35
C ILE A 173 13.09 16.39 -11.42
N VAL A 174 13.79 16.44 -10.29
CA VAL A 174 15.11 17.02 -10.17
C VAL A 174 16.10 16.03 -9.59
N GLN A 175 17.36 16.15 -10.02
CA GLN A 175 18.49 15.49 -9.40
C GLN A 175 19.15 16.45 -8.41
N CYS A 176 19.42 15.95 -7.22
CA CYS A 176 20.08 16.69 -6.16
C CYS A 176 21.38 16.01 -5.76
N ARG A 177 22.38 16.78 -5.38
CA ARG A 177 23.60 16.30 -4.73
C ARG A 177 23.53 16.54 -3.24
N PHE A 178 23.89 15.51 -2.49
CA PHE A 178 23.95 15.58 -1.03
C PHE A 178 25.38 15.82 -0.55
N TYR A 179 25.49 16.65 0.47
CA TYR A 179 26.74 16.96 1.17
C TYR A 179 26.54 16.68 2.66
N PHE A 180 27.44 15.92 3.24
CA PHE A 180 27.55 15.83 4.69
C PHE A 180 28.06 17.13 5.27
N ALA A 181 27.76 17.39 6.53
CA ALA A 181 28.19 18.59 7.26
C ALA A 181 29.71 18.81 7.24
N THR A 182 30.47 17.71 7.10
CA THR A 182 31.94 17.68 7.11
C THR A 182 32.55 17.70 5.71
N ASP A 183 31.74 17.64 4.65
CA ASP A 183 32.27 17.59 3.28
C ASP A 183 32.90 18.93 2.89
N ALA A 184 34.07 18.85 2.29
CA ALA A 184 34.66 19.99 1.60
C ALA A 184 33.74 20.42 0.45
N GLY A 185 33.42 21.72 0.38
CA GLY A 185 32.51 22.24 -0.64
C GLY A 185 31.01 22.11 -0.33
N ASN A 186 30.64 21.75 0.89
CA ASN A 186 29.25 21.87 1.34
C ASN A 186 28.81 23.35 1.19
N PRO A 187 27.77 23.63 0.37
CA PRO A 187 27.40 25.01 0.04
C PRO A 187 26.69 25.75 1.17
N THR A 188 26.40 25.07 2.28
CA THR A 188 25.75 25.74 3.41
C THR A 188 26.72 26.64 4.18
N SER A 189 26.28 27.83 4.51
CA SER A 189 26.98 28.72 5.45
C SER A 189 26.78 28.34 6.91
N LEU A 190 25.87 27.38 7.19
CA LEU A 190 25.56 26.95 8.55
C LEU A 190 26.51 25.83 8.97
N PRO A 191 27.26 25.99 10.06
CA PRO A 191 28.16 24.94 10.52
C PRO A 191 27.40 23.67 10.94
N HIS A 192 27.99 22.52 10.66
CA HIS A 192 27.47 21.21 11.04
C HIS A 192 26.09 20.84 10.50
N ARG A 193 25.78 21.26 9.28
CA ARG A 193 24.53 20.89 8.60
C ARG A 193 24.76 20.12 7.31
N ASP A 194 24.09 18.97 7.22
CA ASP A 194 23.93 18.28 5.95
C ASP A 194 23.08 19.11 5.00
N THR A 195 23.41 19.06 3.73
CA THR A 195 22.76 19.90 2.71
C THR A 195 22.47 19.09 1.46
N LEU A 196 21.30 19.29 0.89
CA LEU A 196 20.90 18.78 -0.41
C LEU A 196 20.73 19.96 -1.38
N THR A 197 21.37 19.87 -2.53
CA THR A 197 21.34 20.94 -3.54
C THR A 197 20.89 20.40 -4.88
N ILE A 198 19.95 21.07 -5.54
CA ILE A 198 19.54 20.72 -6.90
C ILE A 198 20.70 20.99 -7.83
N ILE A 199 21.09 19.99 -8.62
CA ILE A 199 22.18 20.07 -9.60
C ILE A 199 21.68 19.97 -11.04
N ASP A 200 20.53 19.29 -11.27
CA ASP A 200 19.96 19.17 -12.60
C ASP A 200 18.44 18.99 -12.57
N THR A 201 17.82 19.17 -13.73
CA THR A 201 16.40 18.89 -13.97
C THR A 201 16.28 17.67 -14.87
N VAL A 202 15.79 16.58 -14.30
CA VAL A 202 15.58 15.32 -15.04
C VAL A 202 14.42 15.48 -16.03
N LEU A 203 13.25 15.84 -15.55
CA LEU A 203 12.08 16.16 -16.36
C LEU A 203 11.36 17.40 -15.80
N SER A 204 10.81 18.23 -16.67
CA SER A 204 10.03 19.40 -16.29
C SER A 204 8.78 19.54 -17.15
N ASN A 205 7.83 20.38 -16.76
CA ASN A 205 6.55 20.57 -17.46
C ASN A 205 5.71 19.29 -17.69
N LEU A 206 6.00 18.20 -16.96
CA LEU A 206 5.13 17.04 -16.98
C LEU A 206 3.71 17.44 -16.61
N PRO A 207 2.69 16.72 -17.08
CA PRO A 207 1.33 16.92 -16.62
C PRO A 207 1.22 16.97 -15.10
N GLY A 208 0.35 17.81 -14.60
CA GLY A 208 0.05 17.96 -13.19
C GLY A 208 -1.42 18.34 -13.00
N SER A 209 -1.91 18.10 -11.80
CA SER A 209 -3.28 18.37 -11.43
C SER A 209 -3.37 18.68 -9.92
N ASN A 210 -4.55 19.05 -9.50
CA ASN A 210 -4.90 19.07 -8.08
C ASN A 210 -5.28 17.68 -7.56
N ASP A 211 -5.34 16.67 -8.44
CA ASP A 211 -5.74 15.30 -8.12
C ASP A 211 -4.96 14.29 -8.95
N HIS A 212 -4.79 13.06 -8.45
CA HIS A 212 -4.16 11.94 -9.12
C HIS A 212 -2.79 12.24 -9.77
N ASN A 213 -1.93 12.94 -9.07
CA ASN A 213 -0.57 13.17 -9.59
C ASN A 213 0.32 11.91 -9.46
N SER A 214 -0.07 10.91 -8.66
CA SER A 214 0.82 9.82 -8.25
C SER A 214 2.11 10.37 -7.63
N GLY A 215 3.27 10.26 -8.26
CA GLY A 215 4.45 11.02 -7.88
C GLY A 215 5.53 10.21 -7.16
N ARG A 216 5.41 8.87 -7.06
CA ARG A 216 6.39 8.01 -6.40
C ARG A 216 7.62 7.78 -7.28
N LEU A 217 8.79 7.73 -6.65
CA LEU A 217 10.08 7.43 -7.29
C LEU A 217 10.68 6.16 -6.70
N THR A 218 11.31 5.34 -7.54
CA THR A 218 12.20 4.25 -7.11
C THR A 218 13.33 4.07 -8.11
N ILE A 219 14.46 3.52 -7.68
CA ILE A 219 15.59 3.20 -8.56
C ILE A 219 15.77 1.68 -8.58
N SER A 220 16.10 1.13 -9.75
CA SER A 220 16.44 -0.29 -9.85
C SER A 220 17.61 -0.61 -8.90
N PRO A 221 17.54 -1.71 -8.14
CA PRO A 221 18.64 -2.11 -7.25
C PRO A 221 19.79 -2.77 -8.01
N PHE A 222 19.72 -2.84 -9.32
CA PHE A 222 20.72 -3.39 -10.23
C PHE A 222 20.80 -2.53 -11.48
N LYS A 223 21.90 -2.64 -12.20
CA LYS A 223 22.09 -1.97 -13.48
C LYS A 223 21.33 -2.67 -14.59
N GLU A 224 20.74 -1.88 -15.48
CA GLU A 224 19.85 -2.34 -16.53
C GLU A 224 20.27 -1.85 -17.91
N GLY A 225 19.82 -2.59 -18.92
CA GLY A 225 19.93 -2.21 -20.32
C GLY A 225 21.35 -2.29 -20.89
N PRO A 226 21.52 -1.86 -22.15
CA PRO A 226 22.81 -1.92 -22.85
C PRO A 226 23.86 -0.96 -22.27
N ASP A 227 23.41 0.07 -21.56
CA ASP A 227 24.28 1.09 -20.97
C ASP A 227 24.84 0.66 -19.60
N ASP A 228 24.38 -0.48 -19.06
CA ASP A 228 24.75 -1.04 -17.74
C ASP A 228 24.67 0.01 -16.62
N GLU A 229 23.52 0.70 -16.53
CA GLU A 229 23.25 1.76 -15.57
C GLU A 229 21.98 1.52 -14.76
N TYR A 230 21.92 2.10 -13.57
CA TYR A 230 20.69 2.13 -12.78
C TYR A 230 19.62 2.95 -13.50
N LYS A 231 18.36 2.56 -13.32
CA LYS A 231 17.23 3.25 -13.92
C LYS A 231 16.27 3.78 -12.83
N LEU A 232 15.81 5.01 -13.05
CA LEU A 232 14.84 5.68 -12.20
C LEU A 232 13.43 5.44 -12.75
N TYR A 233 12.53 4.98 -11.89
CA TYR A 233 11.12 4.77 -12.22
C TYR A 233 10.28 5.81 -11.52
N TYR A 234 9.28 6.32 -12.23
CA TYR A 234 8.39 7.36 -11.75
C TYR A 234 6.94 7.05 -12.08
N THR A 235 6.06 7.17 -11.10
CA THR A 235 4.62 7.01 -11.32
C THR A 235 3.97 8.35 -11.61
N ILE A 236 3.14 8.44 -12.64
CA ILE A 236 2.36 9.62 -12.95
C ILE A 236 0.90 9.22 -13.24
N GLY A 237 -0.04 9.85 -12.54
CA GLY A 237 -1.45 9.50 -12.61
C GLY A 237 -2.17 10.06 -13.83
N ASP A 238 -3.46 9.76 -13.93
CA ASP A 238 -4.36 10.23 -14.97
C ASP A 238 -4.84 11.68 -14.74
N MET A 239 -4.29 12.37 -13.75
CA MET A 239 -4.62 13.75 -13.38
C MET A 239 -6.06 13.93 -12.89
N GLY A 240 -6.69 12.86 -12.42
CA GLY A 240 -8.09 12.86 -12.00
C GLY A 240 -9.05 13.06 -13.15
N ALA A 241 -8.63 12.72 -14.37
CA ALA A 241 -9.45 12.92 -15.57
C ALA A 241 -10.78 12.20 -15.43
N GLY A 242 -11.84 12.95 -15.69
CA GLY A 242 -13.19 12.43 -15.63
C GLY A 242 -13.81 12.38 -14.26
N GLN A 243 -13.25 13.02 -13.25
CA GLN A 243 -13.85 13.02 -11.92
C GLN A 243 -13.81 14.40 -11.25
N PHE A 244 -14.80 14.67 -10.41
CA PHE A 244 -14.90 15.87 -9.59
C PHE A 244 -14.63 17.16 -10.37
N ASN A 245 -13.63 17.94 -9.97
CA ASN A 245 -13.29 19.20 -10.63
C ASN A 245 -12.49 19.03 -11.95
N ASN A 246 -12.17 17.80 -12.31
CA ASN A 246 -11.52 17.43 -13.56
C ASN A 246 -12.47 16.62 -14.47
N ASP A 247 -13.77 16.77 -14.29
CA ASP A 247 -14.83 16.04 -15.00
C ASP A 247 -14.78 16.21 -16.52
N THR A 248 -14.30 17.34 -17.00
CA THR A 248 -14.14 17.65 -18.44
C THR A 248 -12.74 17.32 -18.97
N ARG A 249 -11.81 16.86 -18.13
CA ARG A 249 -10.45 16.53 -18.55
C ARG A 249 -10.45 15.18 -19.28
N VAL A 250 -9.84 15.16 -20.47
CA VAL A 250 -9.65 13.94 -21.25
C VAL A 250 -8.71 12.99 -20.50
N ASN A 251 -9.05 11.70 -20.49
CA ASN A 251 -8.22 10.66 -19.91
C ASN A 251 -7.23 10.11 -20.95
N TYR A 252 -5.96 10.36 -20.74
CA TYR A 252 -4.88 9.94 -21.64
C TYR A 252 -4.16 8.66 -21.18
N ALA A 253 -4.68 7.92 -20.20
CA ALA A 253 -4.00 6.73 -19.68
C ALA A 253 -3.72 5.68 -20.75
N GLN A 254 -4.59 5.56 -21.78
CA GLN A 254 -4.41 4.65 -22.92
C GLN A 254 -3.59 5.23 -24.08
N ASN A 255 -3.24 6.52 -24.05
CA ASN A 255 -2.45 7.14 -25.10
C ASN A 255 -0.95 7.10 -24.76
N ILE A 256 -0.18 6.33 -25.49
CA ILE A 256 1.28 6.15 -25.27
C ILE A 256 2.13 7.38 -25.63
N ASP A 257 1.55 8.36 -26.34
CA ASP A 257 2.24 9.60 -26.72
C ASP A 257 2.16 10.68 -25.63
N THR A 258 1.52 10.38 -24.51
CA THR A 258 1.39 11.29 -23.36
C THR A 258 1.94 10.67 -22.10
N CYS A 259 2.18 11.48 -21.07
CA CYS A 259 2.70 10.99 -19.81
C CYS A 259 1.64 10.71 -18.75
N GLU A 260 0.37 11.08 -18.94
CA GLU A 260 -0.69 10.82 -17.97
C GLU A 260 -1.06 9.35 -17.90
N GLY A 261 -1.21 8.82 -16.69
CA GLY A 261 -1.58 7.42 -16.44
C GLY A 261 -0.51 6.43 -16.87
N LYS A 262 0.74 6.69 -16.48
CA LYS A 262 1.94 5.94 -16.89
C LYS A 262 2.84 5.59 -15.73
N ILE A 263 3.69 4.59 -15.95
CA ILE A 263 4.97 4.48 -15.26
C ILE A 263 6.05 4.88 -16.27
N LEU A 264 6.90 5.81 -15.86
CA LEU A 264 8.02 6.29 -16.65
C LEU A 264 9.30 5.62 -16.20
N ARG A 265 10.22 5.33 -17.14
CA ARG A 265 11.58 4.83 -16.88
C ARG A 265 12.60 5.79 -17.45
N LEU A 266 13.56 6.18 -16.61
CA LEU A 266 14.53 7.25 -16.87
C LEU A 266 15.94 6.78 -16.54
N ASN A 267 16.92 7.43 -17.11
CA ASN A 267 18.31 7.29 -16.68
C ASN A 267 18.52 7.95 -15.32
N THR A 268 19.48 7.43 -14.54
CA THR A 268 19.98 8.11 -13.34
C THR A 268 21.08 9.13 -13.68
N GLU A 269 21.67 9.01 -14.86
CA GLU A 269 22.68 9.95 -15.40
C GLU A 269 22.28 10.33 -16.83
N PRO A 270 22.64 11.53 -17.31
CA PRO A 270 22.45 11.87 -18.72
C PRO A 270 23.33 10.97 -19.62
N ASP A 271 22.75 10.38 -20.65
CA ASP A 271 23.46 9.49 -21.58
C ASP A 271 24.26 10.23 -22.68
N GLY A 272 24.33 11.55 -22.60
CA GLY A 272 25.04 12.39 -23.56
C GLY A 272 24.33 12.59 -24.90
N ASP A 273 23.16 12.06 -25.08
CA ASP A 273 22.34 12.32 -26.25
C ASP A 273 22.00 13.80 -26.35
N ALA A 274 22.42 14.41 -27.45
CA ALA A 274 22.17 15.82 -27.68
C ALA A 274 20.64 16.05 -27.74
N SER A 275 20.17 17.10 -27.07
CA SER A 275 18.82 17.61 -27.20
C SER A 275 18.64 18.20 -28.58
N PHE A 276 18.30 17.39 -29.58
CA PHE A 276 17.96 17.91 -30.91
C PHE A 276 16.53 18.40 -30.91
N GLY A 277 16.39 19.65 -31.38
CA GLY A 277 15.16 20.38 -31.43
C GLY A 277 14.06 19.63 -32.16
N VAL A 278 12.92 19.78 -31.61
CA VAL A 278 11.59 19.76 -32.19
C VAL A 278 10.88 18.41 -32.28
N VAL A 279 9.79 18.35 -31.69
CA VAL A 279 8.41 18.17 -32.06
C VAL A 279 7.55 17.78 -30.86
N HIS A 280 8.10 17.22 -29.80
CA HIS A 280 7.39 16.96 -28.55
C HIS A 280 8.01 17.70 -27.38
N GLU A 281 7.19 18.10 -26.41
CA GLU A 281 7.60 18.70 -25.15
C GLU A 281 8.73 17.90 -24.45
N TYR A 282 8.89 16.64 -24.81
CA TYR A 282 9.84 15.70 -24.22
C TYR A 282 11.24 15.72 -24.83
N ASN A 283 11.46 16.41 -25.93
CA ASN A 283 12.80 16.42 -26.59
C ASN A 283 13.89 17.12 -25.79
N THR A 284 13.51 18.00 -24.86
CA THR A 284 14.48 18.66 -23.97
C THR A 284 15.09 17.73 -22.92
N TRP A 285 14.53 16.53 -22.76
CA TRP A 285 14.95 15.56 -21.74
C TRP A 285 15.55 14.30 -22.31
N ARG A 286 15.83 14.29 -23.60
CA ARG A 286 16.29 13.12 -24.35
C ARG A 286 17.44 12.37 -23.67
N GLN A 287 18.39 13.09 -23.10
CA GLN A 287 19.53 12.53 -22.35
C GLN A 287 19.12 11.75 -21.09
N TRP A 288 17.92 11.99 -20.55
CA TRP A 288 17.39 11.30 -19.38
C TRP A 288 16.49 10.12 -19.73
N ILE A 289 16.26 9.86 -21.03
CA ILE A 289 15.39 8.79 -21.49
C ILE A 289 16.27 7.64 -22.01
N PRO A 290 16.17 6.43 -21.40
CA PRO A 290 16.94 5.27 -21.82
C PRO A 290 16.80 4.95 -23.31
N ASN A 291 17.88 4.51 -23.93
CA ASN A 291 17.91 4.13 -25.34
C ASN A 291 17.05 2.90 -25.66
N ASP A 292 16.82 2.06 -24.64
CA ASP A 292 16.08 0.81 -24.71
C ASP A 292 14.66 0.89 -24.12
N ASN A 293 14.10 2.09 -23.97
CA ASN A 293 12.70 2.21 -23.53
C ASN A 293 11.75 1.60 -24.55
N PRO A 294 10.70 0.89 -24.09
CA PRO A 294 9.92 -0.01 -24.93
C PRO A 294 9.13 0.71 -26.04
N TYR A 295 8.84 1.98 -25.88
CA TYR A 295 8.06 2.77 -26.85
C TYR A 295 8.93 3.76 -27.66
N ASN A 296 10.24 3.67 -27.54
CA ASN A 296 11.12 4.38 -28.46
C ASN A 296 10.90 3.89 -29.88
N HIS A 297 10.72 4.79 -30.83
CA HIS A 297 10.50 4.40 -32.22
C HIS A 297 11.28 5.30 -33.19
N SER A 298 11.72 4.71 -34.29
CA SER A 298 12.41 5.41 -35.35
C SER A 298 11.44 6.24 -36.18
N VAL A 299 11.68 7.53 -36.28
CA VAL A 299 10.98 8.41 -37.24
C VAL A 299 11.80 8.56 -38.51
N ALA A 300 11.12 8.52 -39.64
CA ALA A 300 11.66 8.22 -40.96
C ALA A 300 12.80 9.12 -41.49
N VAL A 301 13.20 10.19 -40.82
CA VAL A 301 14.12 11.12 -41.44
C VAL A 301 15.41 11.40 -40.68
N PHE A 302 15.48 11.28 -39.35
CA PHE A 302 16.77 11.54 -38.66
C PHE A 302 16.92 11.06 -37.23
N ASN A 303 15.90 10.60 -36.51
CA ASN A 303 16.06 10.30 -35.11
C ASN A 303 15.07 9.27 -34.55
N VAL A 304 15.52 8.53 -33.55
CA VAL A 304 14.67 7.78 -32.66
C VAL A 304 13.90 8.79 -31.80
N LEU A 305 12.57 8.76 -31.86
CA LEU A 305 11.73 9.47 -30.91
C LEU A 305 11.83 8.72 -29.59
N LYS A 306 12.47 9.30 -28.61
CA LYS A 306 12.56 8.74 -27.26
C LYS A 306 11.35 9.15 -26.44
N THR A 307 10.78 8.19 -25.73
CA THR A 307 9.69 8.43 -24.78
C THR A 307 10.02 7.82 -23.41
N PRO A 308 9.73 8.51 -22.32
CA PRO A 308 9.95 7.97 -20.98
C PRO A 308 8.97 6.86 -20.60
N VAL A 309 7.92 6.61 -21.38
CA VAL A 309 6.86 5.66 -21.07
C VAL A 309 7.41 4.24 -21.00
N TYR A 310 7.18 3.57 -19.85
CA TYR A 310 7.54 2.19 -19.60
C TYR A 310 6.31 1.27 -19.65
N SER A 311 5.24 1.66 -18.98
CA SER A 311 3.92 1.01 -19.03
C SER A 311 2.81 2.07 -19.00
N PHE A 312 1.58 1.67 -19.36
CA PHE A 312 0.45 2.57 -19.53
C PHE A 312 -0.86 1.96 -19.04
N GLY A 313 -1.93 2.76 -19.04
CA GLY A 313 -3.22 2.31 -18.53
C GLY A 313 -3.30 2.32 -17.00
N HIS A 314 -2.63 3.26 -16.35
CA HIS A 314 -2.66 3.48 -14.91
C HIS A 314 -3.58 4.63 -14.53
N ARG A 315 -4.23 4.51 -13.36
CA ARG A 315 -5.11 5.57 -12.81
C ARG A 315 -4.33 6.50 -11.88
N ASN A 316 -3.93 6.01 -10.72
CA ASN A 316 -3.24 6.80 -9.70
C ASN A 316 -2.34 5.89 -8.85
N ALA A 317 -1.24 5.46 -9.44
CA ALA A 317 -0.25 4.61 -8.80
C ALA A 317 0.56 5.41 -7.79
N GLN A 318 0.22 5.31 -6.49
CA GLN A 318 0.87 6.06 -5.42
C GLN A 318 2.04 5.33 -4.77
N GLY A 319 2.22 4.05 -5.05
CA GLY A 319 3.34 3.26 -4.56
C GLY A 319 4.05 2.56 -5.71
N ILE A 320 5.40 2.47 -5.62
CA ILE A 320 6.23 1.66 -6.52
C ILE A 320 7.47 1.18 -5.77
N VAL A 321 7.80 -0.12 -5.90
CA VAL A 321 8.94 -0.72 -5.19
C VAL A 321 9.52 -1.90 -5.95
N TRP A 322 10.82 -2.08 -5.86
CA TRP A 322 11.50 -3.29 -6.26
C TRP A 322 11.52 -4.33 -5.14
N GLY A 323 11.17 -5.56 -5.44
CA GLY A 323 11.23 -6.68 -4.51
C GLY A 323 12.00 -7.86 -5.10
N ASN A 324 12.89 -8.45 -4.28
CA ASN A 324 13.62 -9.66 -4.65
C ASN A 324 12.93 -10.88 -4.06
N VAL A 325 12.20 -11.61 -4.89
CA VAL A 325 11.56 -12.85 -4.47
C VAL A 325 12.40 -14.04 -4.90
N ASN A 326 13.08 -14.65 -3.94
CA ASN A 326 13.93 -15.84 -4.16
C ASN A 326 14.96 -15.68 -5.29
N GLY A 327 15.60 -14.53 -5.39
CA GLY A 327 16.62 -14.22 -6.38
C GLY A 327 16.09 -13.57 -7.67
N THR A 328 14.77 -13.43 -7.82
CA THR A 328 14.14 -12.77 -8.96
C THR A 328 13.63 -11.39 -8.54
N TRP A 329 14.18 -10.34 -9.18
CA TRP A 329 13.71 -8.97 -8.99
C TRP A 329 12.42 -8.71 -9.76
N ARG A 330 11.49 -8.04 -9.12
CA ARG A 330 10.21 -7.62 -9.69
C ARG A 330 9.89 -6.20 -9.25
N LEU A 331 9.29 -5.43 -10.14
CA LEU A 331 8.77 -4.10 -9.84
C LEU A 331 7.28 -4.22 -9.52
N TYR A 332 6.87 -3.72 -8.36
CA TYR A 332 5.48 -3.72 -7.92
C TYR A 332 4.97 -2.30 -7.77
N SER A 333 3.69 -2.10 -8.01
CA SER A 333 3.02 -0.84 -7.69
C SER A 333 1.70 -1.07 -6.97
N SER A 334 1.26 -0.06 -6.21
CA SER A 334 -0.08 0.02 -5.63
C SER A 334 -0.81 1.22 -6.18
N GLU A 335 -2.09 1.05 -6.54
CA GLU A 335 -2.85 1.98 -7.33
C GLU A 335 -4.28 2.13 -6.82
N HIS A 336 -4.79 3.37 -6.80
CA HIS A 336 -6.18 3.63 -6.49
C HIS A 336 -7.08 3.18 -7.62
N GLY A 337 -8.05 2.34 -7.30
CA GLY A 337 -9.22 2.08 -8.13
C GLY A 337 -10.16 3.28 -8.22
N ASP A 338 -11.29 3.12 -8.88
CA ASP A 338 -12.30 4.17 -8.97
C ASP A 338 -13.16 4.21 -7.69
N LYS A 339 -14.23 3.45 -7.64
CA LYS A 339 -15.09 3.30 -6.44
C LYS A 339 -14.85 1.98 -5.72
N SER A 340 -14.14 1.07 -6.36
CA SER A 340 -13.72 -0.25 -5.91
C SER A 340 -12.38 -0.59 -6.53
N ASP A 341 -11.89 -1.79 -6.28
CA ASP A 341 -10.80 -2.40 -7.03
C ASP A 341 -9.49 -1.61 -7.01
N ASP A 342 -9.09 -1.16 -5.83
CA ASP A 342 -7.72 -0.71 -5.65
C ASP A 342 -6.76 -1.87 -5.98
N GLU A 343 -5.72 -1.58 -6.75
CA GLU A 343 -4.87 -2.59 -7.34
C GLU A 343 -3.47 -2.67 -6.72
N VAL A 344 -2.91 -3.87 -6.74
CA VAL A 344 -1.48 -4.08 -6.66
C VAL A 344 -1.03 -4.80 -7.93
N ASN A 345 -0.06 -4.24 -8.60
CA ASN A 345 0.41 -4.67 -9.92
C ASN A 345 1.86 -5.13 -9.88
N THR A 346 2.19 -6.16 -10.69
CA THR A 346 3.57 -6.42 -11.12
C THR A 346 3.81 -5.62 -12.40
N ILE A 347 4.78 -4.74 -12.40
CA ILE A 347 5.02 -3.80 -13.50
C ILE A 347 6.01 -4.39 -14.51
N LEU A 348 5.58 -4.45 -15.76
CA LEU A 348 6.32 -4.98 -16.89
C LEU A 348 6.48 -3.93 -17.99
N PRO A 349 7.54 -4.01 -18.80
CA PRO A 349 7.72 -3.11 -19.94
C PRO A 349 6.66 -3.32 -21.01
N ALA A 350 6.33 -2.29 -21.78
CA ALA A 350 5.40 -2.32 -22.90
C ALA A 350 4.00 -2.87 -22.57
N THR A 351 3.55 -2.70 -21.33
CA THR A 351 2.38 -3.41 -20.82
C THR A 351 1.24 -2.44 -20.51
N ASN A 352 0.01 -2.83 -20.89
CA ASN A 352 -1.23 -2.11 -20.65
C ASN A 352 -1.93 -2.63 -19.38
N TYR A 353 -2.26 -1.75 -18.43
CA TYR A 353 -2.93 -2.08 -17.17
C TYR A 353 -4.44 -1.76 -17.17
N GLY A 354 -4.99 -1.36 -18.32
CA GLY A 354 -6.42 -1.34 -18.58
C GLY A 354 -7.15 -0.02 -18.29
N TRP A 355 -6.71 0.80 -17.34
CA TRP A 355 -7.40 2.05 -17.04
C TRP A 355 -7.44 3.00 -18.25
N PRO A 356 -8.57 3.69 -18.57
CA PRO A 356 -9.86 3.69 -17.87
C PRO A 356 -10.88 2.70 -18.43
N LYS A 357 -10.46 1.72 -19.18
CA LYS A 357 -11.34 0.74 -19.84
C LYS A 357 -11.70 -0.45 -18.97
N VAL A 358 -10.84 -0.75 -18.00
CA VAL A 358 -11.05 -1.78 -16.98
C VAL A 358 -10.65 -1.21 -15.63
N ALA A 359 -11.37 -1.57 -14.57
CA ALA A 359 -10.99 -1.31 -13.19
C ALA A 359 -10.81 -2.63 -12.46
N GLY A 360 -9.59 -2.88 -11.95
CA GLY A 360 -9.28 -4.11 -11.23
C GLY A 360 -9.33 -5.36 -12.10
N LEU A 361 -10.18 -6.30 -11.72
CA LEU A 361 -10.31 -7.56 -12.43
C LEU A 361 -11.35 -7.45 -13.55
N GLU A 362 -10.95 -7.74 -14.77
CA GLU A 362 -11.81 -7.73 -15.96
C GLU A 362 -13.01 -8.69 -15.87
N SER A 363 -12.99 -9.63 -14.92
CA SER A 363 -14.01 -10.69 -14.82
C SER A 363 -15.25 -10.26 -14.03
N ASP A 364 -15.24 -9.15 -13.32
CA ASP A 364 -16.37 -8.66 -12.54
C ASP A 364 -17.29 -7.72 -13.32
N ASN A 365 -16.82 -7.21 -14.44
CA ASN A 365 -17.55 -6.28 -15.31
C ASN A 365 -18.08 -5.04 -14.55
N ASN A 366 -17.29 -4.48 -13.65
CA ASN A 366 -17.69 -3.38 -12.81
C ASN A 366 -18.18 -2.17 -13.63
N TYR A 367 -17.54 -1.89 -14.74
CA TYR A 367 -17.91 -0.77 -15.60
C TYR A 367 -19.04 -1.04 -16.56
N SER A 368 -19.38 -2.28 -16.85
CA SER A 368 -20.48 -2.59 -17.77
C SER A 368 -21.84 -2.09 -17.28
N SER A 369 -21.94 -1.75 -16.01
CA SER A 369 -23.15 -1.19 -15.37
C SER A 369 -22.93 0.17 -14.71
N LEU A 370 -21.71 0.71 -14.72
CA LEU A 370 -21.43 2.06 -14.21
C LEU A 370 -21.66 3.10 -15.31
N ASP A 371 -22.90 3.50 -15.44
CA ASP A 371 -23.35 4.63 -16.27
C ASP A 371 -22.86 6.00 -15.76
N ALA A 372 -21.99 5.98 -14.79
CA ALA A 372 -21.79 7.08 -13.86
C ALA A 372 -20.84 8.16 -14.34
N PHE A 373 -20.20 7.99 -15.48
CA PHE A 373 -19.18 8.93 -15.93
C PHE A 373 -19.37 9.31 -17.40
N ALA A 374 -20.61 9.59 -17.74
CA ALA A 374 -21.11 9.80 -19.08
C ALA A 374 -20.40 10.87 -19.92
N ASN A 375 -19.62 11.75 -19.32
CA ASN A 375 -19.04 12.90 -20.02
C ASN A 375 -17.54 12.78 -20.28
N ASN A 376 -16.95 11.64 -20.02
CA ASN A 376 -15.52 11.45 -20.13
C ASN A 376 -15.19 10.19 -20.86
N ASP A 377 -14.00 10.14 -21.43
CA ASP A 377 -13.42 8.97 -22.10
C ASP A 377 -13.24 7.75 -21.21
N ARG A 378 -13.73 7.78 -19.97
CA ARG A 378 -13.80 6.60 -19.15
C ARG A 378 -14.71 5.56 -19.78
N LEU A 379 -15.94 5.94 -20.12
CA LEU A 379 -16.87 5.11 -20.88
C LEU A 379 -17.77 6.07 -21.65
N ALA A 380 -17.62 6.16 -22.96
CA ALA A 380 -18.59 6.86 -23.76
C ALA A 380 -19.96 6.20 -23.60
N ASN A 381 -21.04 6.99 -23.63
CA ASN A 381 -22.42 6.49 -23.60
C ASN A 381 -22.75 5.39 -24.62
N SER A 382 -21.89 5.18 -25.60
CA SER A 382 -21.98 4.10 -26.59
C SER A 382 -21.56 2.72 -26.07
N LEU A 383 -21.10 2.60 -24.81
CA LEU A 383 -20.55 1.38 -24.24
C LEU A 383 -21.50 0.66 -23.27
N ILE A 384 -22.80 0.93 -23.35
CA ILE A 384 -23.85 0.26 -22.54
C ILE A 384 -23.81 -1.29 -22.63
N ASN A 385 -23.16 -1.84 -23.65
CA ASN A 385 -22.92 -3.28 -23.80
C ASN A 385 -21.43 -3.63 -23.77
N TYR A 386 -20.61 -2.82 -23.12
CA TYR A 386 -19.18 -3.02 -23.05
C TYR A 386 -18.85 -4.18 -22.09
N SER A 387 -17.97 -5.07 -22.54
CA SER A 387 -17.43 -6.15 -21.69
C SER A 387 -15.95 -5.88 -21.41
N GLU A 388 -15.63 -5.63 -20.15
CA GLU A 388 -14.26 -5.45 -19.69
C GLU A 388 -13.40 -6.65 -20.07
N ASN A 389 -13.92 -7.87 -19.90
CA ASN A 389 -13.22 -9.10 -20.27
C ASN A 389 -12.88 -9.14 -21.76
N THR A 390 -13.83 -8.81 -22.62
CA THR A 390 -13.58 -8.77 -24.07
C THR A 390 -12.53 -7.74 -24.42
N TRP A 391 -12.62 -6.54 -23.82
CA TRP A 391 -11.66 -5.47 -24.07
C TRP A 391 -10.26 -5.87 -23.58
N ALA A 392 -10.16 -6.37 -22.35
CA ALA A 392 -8.90 -6.81 -21.74
C ALA A 392 -8.20 -7.87 -22.59
N THR A 393 -8.95 -8.88 -23.04
CA THR A 393 -8.43 -9.95 -23.90
C THR A 393 -7.96 -9.40 -25.25
N THR A 394 -8.75 -8.53 -25.87
CA THR A 394 -8.45 -7.96 -27.21
C THR A 394 -7.22 -7.05 -27.17
N ASN A 395 -7.01 -6.34 -26.07
CA ASN A 395 -5.94 -5.35 -25.94
C ASN A 395 -4.74 -5.86 -25.13
N GLY A 396 -4.70 -7.14 -24.79
CA GLY A 396 -3.58 -7.75 -24.07
C GLY A 396 -3.34 -7.15 -22.70
N MET A 397 -4.42 -6.80 -21.96
CA MET A 397 -4.31 -6.22 -20.63
C MET A 397 -3.60 -7.16 -19.66
N GLN A 398 -2.69 -6.61 -18.87
CA GLN A 398 -2.08 -7.29 -17.73
C GLN A 398 -3.03 -7.20 -16.54
N ARG A 399 -3.43 -8.35 -16.03
CA ARG A 399 -4.24 -8.42 -14.79
C ARG A 399 -3.45 -7.93 -13.59
N PRO A 400 -4.10 -7.25 -12.64
CA PRO A 400 -3.48 -6.94 -11.37
C PRO A 400 -3.08 -8.22 -10.62
N LEU A 401 -1.99 -8.14 -9.89
CA LEU A 401 -1.55 -9.18 -8.96
C LEU A 401 -2.59 -9.41 -7.86
N PHE A 402 -3.25 -8.32 -7.46
CA PHE A 402 -4.30 -8.30 -6.46
C PHE A 402 -5.20 -7.08 -6.65
N ALA A 403 -6.52 -7.26 -6.58
CA ALA A 403 -7.51 -6.20 -6.51
C ALA A 403 -8.28 -6.28 -5.19
N THR A 404 -8.41 -5.16 -4.49
CA THR A 404 -9.15 -5.10 -3.23
C THR A 404 -10.62 -4.84 -3.47
N PHE A 405 -11.49 -5.52 -2.73
CA PHE A 405 -12.94 -5.31 -2.79
C PHE A 405 -13.52 -5.45 -4.20
N ASN A 406 -13.19 -6.56 -4.84
CA ASN A 406 -13.82 -6.97 -6.08
C ASN A 406 -15.33 -7.22 -5.84
N TRP A 407 -16.13 -6.19 -5.99
CA TRP A 407 -17.56 -6.20 -5.77
C TRP A 407 -18.32 -6.16 -7.09
N ALA A 408 -19.44 -6.89 -7.15
CA ALA A 408 -20.35 -6.75 -8.28
C ALA A 408 -20.79 -5.28 -8.42
N ALA A 409 -20.88 -4.80 -9.65
CA ALA A 409 -21.25 -3.42 -9.96
C ALA A 409 -22.51 -2.92 -9.26
N SER A 410 -23.49 -3.80 -9.05
CA SER A 410 -24.72 -3.49 -8.30
C SER A 410 -24.50 -3.18 -6.81
N ALA A 411 -23.36 -3.58 -6.26
CA ALA A 411 -22.99 -3.31 -4.87
C ALA A 411 -22.16 -2.04 -4.69
N ILE A 412 -21.70 -1.44 -5.79
CA ILE A 412 -20.90 -0.21 -5.77
C ILE A 412 -21.81 0.99 -5.50
N PRO A 413 -21.50 1.84 -4.50
CA PRO A 413 -22.31 3.00 -4.20
C PRO A 413 -22.40 3.98 -5.38
N ALA A 414 -23.57 4.59 -5.57
CA ALA A 414 -23.80 5.59 -6.63
C ALA A 414 -22.87 6.80 -6.50
N ASP A 415 -22.72 7.54 -7.60
CA ASP A 415 -22.04 8.83 -7.59
C ASP A 415 -22.70 9.82 -6.62
N GLY A 416 -21.88 10.67 -6.01
CA GLY A 416 -22.31 11.58 -4.96
C GLY A 416 -22.51 10.94 -3.59
N SER A 417 -22.36 9.62 -3.47
CA SER A 417 -22.30 8.95 -2.18
C SER A 417 -21.03 9.32 -1.40
N ASN A 418 -21.04 9.05 -0.10
CA ASN A 418 -19.88 9.29 0.74
C ASN A 418 -18.71 8.39 0.31
N ILE A 419 -17.61 8.99 -0.18
CA ILE A 419 -16.41 8.27 -0.65
C ILE A 419 -15.81 7.32 0.41
N PHE A 420 -16.06 7.54 1.69
CA PHE A 420 -15.63 6.63 2.75
C PHE A 420 -16.42 5.31 2.78
N THR A 421 -17.60 5.28 2.17
CA THR A 421 -18.41 4.07 2.03
C THR A 421 -18.05 3.26 0.79
N TRP A 422 -17.26 3.84 -0.12
CA TRP A 422 -16.79 3.11 -1.29
C TRP A 422 -15.86 1.97 -0.87
N PRO A 423 -15.99 0.81 -1.49
CA PRO A 423 -15.17 -0.35 -1.18
C PRO A 423 -13.74 -0.19 -1.74
N THR A 424 -12.98 0.71 -1.15
CA THR A 424 -11.60 1.03 -1.46
C THR A 424 -10.79 1.16 -0.19
N ILE A 425 -9.50 0.86 -0.25
CA ILE A 425 -8.54 1.11 0.84
C ILE A 425 -7.80 2.44 0.65
N ALA A 426 -7.81 2.99 -0.56
CA ALA A 426 -7.03 4.14 -0.99
C ALA A 426 -5.52 3.93 -0.71
N PRO A 427 -4.85 3.03 -1.46
CA PRO A 427 -3.45 2.70 -1.24
C PRO A 427 -2.56 3.92 -1.50
N SER A 428 -1.70 4.25 -0.56
CA SER A 428 -0.88 5.47 -0.60
C SER A 428 0.59 5.21 -0.85
N SER A 429 1.04 3.97 -0.63
CA SER A 429 2.37 3.49 -0.96
C SER A 429 2.45 1.97 -0.86
N ILE A 430 3.60 1.42 -1.23
CA ILE A 430 3.94 0.01 -1.14
C ILE A 430 5.43 -0.14 -0.85
N ASP A 431 5.80 -1.12 -0.02
CA ASP A 431 7.19 -1.50 0.17
C ASP A 431 7.32 -3.03 0.28
N PHE A 432 8.51 -3.56 0.03
CA PHE A 432 8.77 -5.00 -0.02
C PHE A 432 9.49 -5.48 1.23
N TYR A 433 8.85 -6.39 1.98
CA TYR A 433 9.40 -6.95 3.20
C TYR A 433 10.07 -8.30 2.95
N ASP A 434 11.38 -8.35 3.16
CA ASP A 434 12.21 -9.56 3.10
C ASP A 434 12.91 -9.89 4.44
N GLY A 435 12.44 -9.30 5.53
CA GLY A 435 13.01 -9.51 6.86
C GLY A 435 12.51 -10.78 7.54
N ASN A 436 13.00 -10.99 8.75
CA ASN A 436 12.82 -12.22 9.52
C ASN A 436 11.65 -12.19 10.52
N ILE A 437 10.66 -11.28 10.37
CA ILE A 437 9.41 -11.45 11.11
C ILE A 437 8.77 -12.77 10.63
N PRO A 438 8.43 -13.67 11.57
CA PRO A 438 7.87 -14.98 11.22
C PRO A 438 6.65 -14.86 10.29
N GLY A 439 6.67 -15.59 9.17
CA GLY A 439 5.61 -15.59 8.17
C GLY A 439 5.54 -14.34 7.26
N TRP A 440 6.41 -13.33 7.44
CA TRP A 440 6.35 -12.06 6.69
C TRP A 440 7.28 -11.99 5.49
N LYS A 441 8.33 -12.81 5.44
CA LYS A 441 9.27 -12.81 4.31
C LYS A 441 8.54 -12.91 2.96
N ASN A 442 9.01 -12.21 1.94
CA ASN A 442 8.35 -12.10 0.64
C ASN A 442 6.91 -11.57 0.76
N SER A 443 6.73 -10.45 1.40
CA SER A 443 5.44 -9.77 1.49
C SER A 443 5.53 -8.35 0.97
N LEU A 444 4.43 -7.87 0.40
CA LEU A 444 4.24 -6.47 0.09
C LEU A 444 3.51 -5.81 1.27
N LEU A 445 4.03 -4.68 1.73
CA LEU A 445 3.39 -3.84 2.73
C LEU A 445 2.72 -2.68 2.01
N VAL A 446 1.39 -2.65 2.00
CA VAL A 446 0.60 -1.64 1.30
C VAL A 446 0.00 -0.70 2.33
N THR A 447 0.38 0.56 2.30
CA THR A 447 -0.19 1.59 3.17
C THR A 447 -1.51 2.11 2.62
N SER A 448 -2.40 2.53 3.52
CA SER A 448 -3.76 2.94 3.19
C SER A 448 -4.13 4.24 3.87
N LEU A 449 -4.84 5.10 3.14
CA LEU A 449 -5.43 6.32 3.69
C LEU A 449 -6.74 6.07 4.44
N LYS A 450 -7.32 4.88 4.30
CA LYS A 450 -8.58 4.53 4.96
C LYS A 450 -8.39 3.58 6.15
N TYR A 451 -7.48 2.61 6.05
CA TYR A 451 -7.46 1.47 6.95
C TYR A 451 -6.05 1.02 7.39
N GLY A 452 -5.07 1.92 7.44
CA GLY A 452 -3.74 1.61 7.99
C GLY A 452 -2.79 0.91 7.02
N LEU A 453 -2.25 -0.24 7.40
CA LEU A 453 -1.21 -0.98 6.67
C LEU A 453 -1.64 -2.42 6.42
N TYR A 454 -1.64 -2.84 5.17
CA TYR A 454 -1.95 -4.21 4.73
C TYR A 454 -0.67 -4.95 4.36
N ARG A 455 -0.65 -6.23 4.64
CA ARG A 455 0.41 -7.13 4.20
C ARG A 455 -0.16 -8.12 3.17
N LEU A 456 0.44 -8.18 2.00
CA LEU A 456 0.15 -9.18 0.98
C LEU A 456 1.30 -10.17 0.92
N LYS A 457 1.06 -11.40 1.33
CA LYS A 457 2.04 -12.49 1.22
C LYS A 457 2.15 -12.92 -0.23
N LEU A 458 3.37 -12.95 -0.77
CA LEU A 458 3.61 -13.43 -2.14
C LEU A 458 3.93 -14.93 -2.16
N LYS A 459 3.56 -15.60 -3.25
CA LYS A 459 4.06 -16.93 -3.59
C LYS A 459 5.57 -16.88 -3.84
N SER A 460 6.17 -18.05 -3.85
CA SER A 460 7.62 -18.19 -4.09
C SER A 460 8.08 -17.67 -5.46
N THR A 461 7.18 -17.55 -6.42
CA THR A 461 7.42 -16.97 -7.74
C THR A 461 7.35 -15.45 -7.75
N GLY A 462 6.65 -14.83 -6.79
CA GLY A 462 6.50 -13.39 -6.66
C GLY A 462 5.48 -12.75 -7.62
N ASP A 463 4.86 -13.53 -8.48
CA ASP A 463 3.89 -13.07 -9.49
C ASP A 463 2.42 -13.31 -9.09
N TYR A 464 2.19 -13.90 -7.94
CA TYR A 464 0.87 -14.11 -7.36
C TYR A 464 0.89 -13.89 -5.87
N VAL A 465 -0.23 -13.42 -5.33
CA VAL A 465 -0.46 -13.44 -3.89
C VAL A 465 -0.67 -14.89 -3.45
N ASP A 466 -0.11 -15.27 -2.31
CA ASP A 466 -0.24 -16.61 -1.78
C ASP A 466 -1.66 -16.87 -1.26
N SER A 467 -2.51 -17.38 -2.15
CA SER A 467 -3.91 -17.70 -1.85
C SER A 467 -4.10 -18.94 -0.98
N ALA A 468 -3.04 -19.71 -0.68
CA ALA A 468 -3.13 -20.79 0.29
C ALA A 468 -3.20 -20.28 1.74
N SER A 469 -2.82 -19.02 1.97
CA SER A 469 -3.18 -18.28 3.18
C SER A 469 -4.60 -17.69 3.09
N SER A 470 -5.42 -18.17 2.25
CA SER A 470 -6.47 -17.60 1.43
C SER A 470 -7.83 -17.43 2.05
N LEU A 471 -7.99 -17.36 3.31
CA LEU A 471 -9.22 -16.71 3.80
C LEU A 471 -9.02 -15.21 4.04
N ASN A 472 -7.76 -14.75 3.95
CA ASN A 472 -7.43 -13.37 4.16
C ASN A 472 -6.13 -13.04 3.45
N ILE A 473 -6.19 -12.92 2.14
CA ILE A 473 -5.11 -12.47 1.28
C ILE A 473 -4.62 -11.08 1.71
N VAL A 474 -5.51 -10.24 2.09
CA VAL A 474 -5.29 -9.10 2.93
C VAL A 474 -5.29 -9.65 4.34
N ASP A 475 -4.13 -9.69 4.99
CA ASP A 475 -4.14 -9.93 6.41
C ASP A 475 -5.32 -9.14 6.98
N THR A 476 -6.26 -9.83 7.60
CA THR A 476 -7.39 -9.20 8.29
C THR A 476 -6.91 -8.28 9.43
N PHE A 477 -5.62 -8.01 9.45
CA PHE A 477 -4.92 -7.09 10.30
C PHE A 477 -4.38 -5.91 9.49
N PRO A 478 -5.22 -4.95 9.13
CA PRO A 478 -4.64 -3.68 8.87
C PRO A 478 -3.97 -3.24 10.18
N LEU A 479 -2.67 -3.38 10.21
CA LEU A 479 -1.88 -2.74 11.25
C LEU A 479 -2.25 -1.26 11.25
N LEU A 480 -2.43 -0.69 12.43
CA LEU A 480 -2.81 0.72 12.54
C LEU A 480 -4.15 1.04 11.84
N HIS A 481 -5.14 0.16 11.94
CA HIS A 481 -6.43 0.25 11.23
C HIS A 481 -7.14 1.61 11.33
N SER A 482 -7.02 2.30 12.44
CA SER A 482 -7.64 3.61 12.65
C SER A 482 -6.76 4.79 12.21
N TRP A 483 -5.62 4.52 11.57
CA TRP A 483 -4.67 5.54 11.15
C TRP A 483 -4.70 5.75 9.64
N ARG A 484 -4.51 6.98 9.22
CA ARG A 484 -4.23 7.32 7.83
C ARG A 484 -2.72 7.22 7.64
N ILE A 485 -2.27 6.19 6.97
CA ILE A 485 -0.84 5.99 6.70
C ILE A 485 -0.55 6.48 5.29
N ARG A 486 0.49 7.29 5.15
CA ARG A 486 0.91 7.81 3.85
C ARG A 486 1.98 6.95 3.20
N ASP A 487 2.94 6.46 3.99
CA ASP A 487 4.08 5.73 3.46
C ASP A 487 4.76 4.88 4.53
N VAL A 488 5.59 3.94 4.11
CA VAL A 488 6.33 3.00 4.97
C VAL A 488 7.78 2.87 4.50
N ALA A 489 8.71 2.78 5.43
CA ALA A 489 10.12 2.46 5.20
C ALA A 489 10.52 1.26 6.04
N ILE A 490 11.18 0.29 5.44
CA ILE A 490 11.60 -0.95 6.08
C ILE A 490 13.08 -0.88 6.46
N SER A 491 13.44 -1.41 7.62
CA SER A 491 14.83 -1.54 8.03
C SER A 491 15.59 -2.48 7.09
N PRO A 492 16.76 -2.07 6.56
CA PRO A 492 17.59 -2.95 5.74
C PRO A 492 18.22 -4.10 6.53
N ASN A 493 18.19 -4.03 7.88
CA ASN A 493 18.61 -5.15 8.70
C ASN A 493 17.45 -6.16 8.81
N PRO A 494 17.55 -7.34 8.16
CA PRO A 494 16.46 -8.31 8.13
C PRO A 494 16.10 -8.84 9.51
N ASN A 495 17.03 -8.77 10.47
CA ASN A 495 16.82 -9.28 11.83
C ASN A 495 16.19 -8.25 12.77
N SER A 496 16.05 -6.99 12.36
CA SER A 496 15.53 -5.96 13.25
C SER A 496 14.03 -6.08 13.51
N GLY A 497 13.28 -6.63 12.56
CA GLY A 497 11.82 -6.63 12.57
C GLY A 497 11.24 -5.23 12.74
N THR A 498 11.96 -4.20 12.28
CA THR A 498 11.59 -2.79 12.46
C THR A 498 11.22 -2.15 11.13
N PHE A 499 10.18 -1.36 11.15
CA PHE A 499 9.81 -0.47 10.05
C PHE A 499 9.19 0.83 10.60
N TRP A 500 9.12 1.83 9.78
CA TRP A 500 8.59 3.14 10.12
C TRP A 500 7.47 3.51 9.15
N VAL A 501 6.47 4.20 9.67
CA VAL A 501 5.40 4.77 8.84
C VAL A 501 5.27 6.26 9.12
N VAL A 502 4.88 7.00 8.09
CA VAL A 502 4.43 8.38 8.23
C VAL A 502 2.92 8.47 8.14
N THR A 503 2.33 9.26 9.03
CA THR A 503 0.89 9.47 9.05
C THR A 503 0.48 10.67 8.22
N ASP A 504 -0.60 10.51 7.47
CA ASP A 504 -1.14 11.59 6.63
C ASP A 504 -1.78 12.70 7.46
N SER A 505 -1.44 13.94 7.16
CA SER A 505 -2.00 15.13 7.82
C SER A 505 -3.14 15.77 7.04
N THR A 506 -3.51 15.25 5.88
CA THR A 506 -4.47 15.91 5.00
C THR A 506 -5.92 15.86 5.51
N GLY A 507 -6.14 15.16 6.62
CA GLY A 507 -7.47 15.07 7.22
C GLY A 507 -8.38 14.12 6.49
N SER A 508 -9.64 14.48 6.44
CA SER A 508 -10.75 13.60 6.13
C SER A 508 -11.00 13.30 4.67
N THR A 509 -10.17 13.76 3.74
CA THR A 509 -10.49 13.65 2.33
C THR A 509 -9.49 12.84 1.56
N SER A 510 -9.98 11.93 0.76
CA SER A 510 -9.24 11.27 -0.31
C SER A 510 -9.60 11.82 -1.69
N GLY A 511 -10.35 12.90 -1.78
CA GLY A 511 -10.83 13.47 -3.04
C GLY A 511 -10.75 14.99 -3.11
N PRO A 512 -10.82 15.56 -4.31
CA PRO A 512 -10.59 17.00 -4.58
C PRO A 512 -11.69 17.92 -4.07
N THR A 513 -12.83 17.41 -3.70
CA THR A 513 -13.94 18.24 -3.22
C THR A 513 -13.77 18.70 -1.79
N GLY A 514 -12.76 18.20 -1.07
CA GLY A 514 -12.41 18.66 0.27
C GLY A 514 -13.57 18.59 1.28
N GLY A 515 -14.60 17.90 0.95
CA GLY A 515 -15.89 18.30 1.35
C GLY A 515 -16.61 17.44 2.33
N PHE A 516 -15.95 16.76 3.27
CA PHE A 516 -16.72 16.31 4.43
C PHE A 516 -16.50 17.25 5.61
N SER A 517 -17.24 18.36 5.59
CA SER A 517 -17.55 19.06 6.83
C SER A 517 -18.23 18.06 7.76
N GLY A 518 -17.54 17.60 8.76
CA GLY A 518 -18.08 16.69 9.77
C GLY A 518 -17.51 15.28 9.80
N SER A 519 -16.55 14.95 8.97
CA SER A 519 -15.88 13.67 9.09
C SER A 519 -14.95 13.68 10.31
N ASN A 520 -15.27 12.81 11.25
CA ASN A 520 -14.52 12.59 12.48
C ASN A 520 -13.26 11.75 12.25
N ILE A 521 -12.60 11.85 11.09
CA ILE A 521 -11.29 11.21 10.94
C ILE A 521 -10.31 12.03 11.76
N PRO A 522 -9.68 11.43 12.77
CA PRO A 522 -8.83 12.17 13.69
C PRO A 522 -7.61 12.70 12.95
N THR A 523 -7.57 14.01 12.71
CA THR A 523 -6.35 14.70 12.24
C THR A 523 -5.28 14.79 13.33
N LYS A 524 -5.64 14.47 14.56
CA LYS A 524 -4.74 14.53 15.74
C LYS A 524 -3.48 13.68 15.58
N ASP A 525 -3.52 12.70 14.70
CA ASP A 525 -2.42 11.78 14.48
C ASP A 525 -1.65 12.06 13.19
N GLY A 526 -2.00 13.09 12.45
CA GLY A 526 -1.32 13.49 11.24
C GLY A 526 0.09 14.05 11.47
N GLY A 527 0.97 13.85 10.48
CA GLY A 527 2.33 14.40 10.50
C GLY A 527 3.25 13.79 11.55
N LYS A 528 3.12 12.50 11.83
CA LYS A 528 3.99 11.75 12.76
C LYS A 528 4.82 10.72 12.03
N ILE A 529 5.96 10.38 12.62
CA ILE A 529 6.69 9.15 12.31
C ILE A 529 6.46 8.16 13.45
N LEU A 530 5.90 7.01 13.12
CA LEU A 530 5.75 5.90 14.03
C LEU A 530 6.82 4.85 13.70
N LYS A 531 7.55 4.41 14.71
CA LYS A 531 8.46 3.27 14.65
C LYS A 531 7.73 2.05 15.18
N LEU A 532 7.63 1.02 14.36
CA LEU A 532 7.10 -0.27 14.75
C LEU A 532 8.26 -1.24 14.89
N SER A 533 8.41 -1.83 16.07
CA SER A 533 9.44 -2.82 16.34
C SER A 533 8.76 -4.13 16.73
N TYR A 534 8.99 -5.16 15.94
CA TYR A 534 8.43 -6.48 16.20
C TYR A 534 8.85 -6.97 17.57
N LYS A 535 7.87 -7.38 18.34
CA LYS A 535 8.14 -8.03 19.62
C LYS A 535 8.69 -9.40 19.33
N THR A 536 10.01 -9.53 19.32
CA THR A 536 10.64 -10.85 19.28
C THR A 536 10.10 -11.66 20.43
N PHE A 537 9.26 -12.62 20.14
CA PHE A 537 9.05 -13.70 21.04
C PHE A 537 10.38 -14.44 21.05
N LEU A 538 11.27 -14.06 21.96
CA LEU A 538 12.49 -14.83 22.19
C LEU A 538 12.04 -16.27 22.41
N PRO A 539 12.47 -17.23 21.58
CA PRO A 539 12.49 -18.58 22.10
C PRO A 539 13.33 -18.43 23.35
N LEU A 540 12.75 -18.73 24.49
CA LEU A 540 13.51 -18.80 25.73
C LEU A 540 14.75 -19.60 25.39
N ALA A 541 15.91 -18.92 25.26
CA ALA A 541 17.17 -19.57 25.31
C ALA A 541 17.06 -20.44 26.56
N LEU A 542 17.26 -21.74 26.42
CA LEU A 542 17.38 -22.67 27.52
C LEU A 542 18.46 -22.11 28.43
N HIS A 543 18.11 -21.20 29.29
CA HIS A 543 18.85 -21.01 30.51
C HIS A 543 18.50 -22.24 31.31
N GLU A 544 19.39 -23.20 31.23
CA GLU A 544 19.52 -24.22 32.24
C GLU A 544 19.68 -23.53 33.60
N ASN A 545 18.56 -23.26 34.21
CA ASN A 545 18.48 -22.97 35.61
C ASN A 545 17.53 -23.99 36.21
N PRO A 546 18.08 -25.05 36.84
CA PRO A 546 17.29 -26.10 37.43
C PRO A 546 16.73 -25.60 38.77
N ARG A 547 15.73 -24.74 38.76
CA ARG A 547 14.91 -24.55 39.97
C ARG A 547 13.52 -24.00 39.59
N VAL A 548 12.55 -24.76 40.09
CA VAL A 548 11.12 -24.52 40.17
C VAL A 548 10.32 -24.94 38.94
N GLY A 549 9.83 -26.17 39.02
CA GLY A 549 8.78 -26.71 38.18
C GLY A 549 7.54 -25.84 38.29
N ARG A 550 7.28 -25.01 37.27
CA ARG A 550 5.91 -24.58 36.97
C ARG A 550 5.23 -25.75 36.27
N PRO A 551 4.03 -26.16 36.70
CA PRO A 551 3.32 -27.22 36.03
C PRO A 551 3.08 -26.77 34.58
N ILE A 552 3.56 -27.57 33.62
CA ILE A 552 3.07 -27.51 32.25
C ILE A 552 1.56 -27.70 32.36
N VAL A 553 0.79 -26.69 32.10
CA VAL A 553 -0.67 -26.78 32.12
C VAL A 553 -1.04 -27.62 30.89
N LYS A 554 -1.07 -28.93 31.09
CA LYS A 554 -1.57 -29.87 30.09
C LYS A 554 -3.04 -29.56 29.87
N ASP A 555 -3.48 -29.61 28.60
CA ASP A 555 -4.89 -29.61 28.24
C ASP A 555 -5.54 -28.23 28.00
N LEU A 556 -4.78 -27.29 27.44
CA LEU A 556 -5.33 -25.99 27.04
C LEU A 556 -5.99 -26.02 25.67
N ILE A 557 -5.44 -26.85 24.75
CA ILE A 557 -6.03 -27.08 23.42
C ILE A 557 -6.20 -28.56 23.16
N GLN A 558 -7.15 -28.87 22.32
CA GLN A 558 -7.34 -30.19 21.74
C GLN A 558 -7.06 -30.11 20.23
N ILE A 559 -6.30 -31.07 19.71
CA ILE A 559 -6.05 -31.18 18.26
C ILE A 559 -6.78 -32.41 17.72
N PHE A 560 -7.43 -32.24 16.56
CA PHE A 560 -8.11 -33.36 15.88
C PHE A 560 -8.28 -33.09 14.38
N PRO A 561 -8.33 -34.11 13.52
CA PRO A 561 -8.06 -35.51 13.85
C PRO A 561 -6.56 -35.74 14.10
N ASN A 562 -6.23 -36.77 14.84
CA ASN A 562 -4.87 -37.27 14.99
C ASN A 562 -4.95 -38.80 15.02
N PRO A 563 -4.50 -39.53 14.01
CA PRO A 563 -3.74 -39.07 12.82
C PRO A 563 -4.51 -38.15 11.86
N VAL A 564 -3.77 -37.35 11.09
CA VAL A 564 -4.31 -36.34 10.19
C VAL A 564 -3.92 -36.59 8.73
N VAL A 565 -4.83 -36.29 7.80
CA VAL A 565 -4.57 -36.38 6.34
C VAL A 565 -4.21 -35.01 5.77
N SER A 566 -5.01 -33.98 6.03
CA SER A 566 -4.82 -32.67 5.40
C SER A 566 -4.93 -31.47 6.36
N ILE A 567 -5.85 -31.52 7.31
CA ILE A 567 -6.18 -30.39 8.18
C ILE A 567 -6.20 -30.85 9.63
N ILE A 568 -5.46 -30.12 10.48
CA ILE A 568 -5.56 -30.23 11.94
C ILE A 568 -6.45 -29.11 12.44
N ASN A 569 -7.52 -29.45 13.15
CA ASN A 569 -8.30 -28.50 13.92
C ASN A 569 -7.72 -28.36 15.33
N LEU A 570 -7.68 -27.13 15.81
CA LEU A 570 -7.27 -26.78 17.16
C LEU A 570 -8.50 -26.19 17.88
N HIS A 571 -8.84 -26.76 19.00
CA HIS A 571 -9.96 -26.29 19.83
C HIS A 571 -9.43 -25.88 21.20
N GLY A 572 -9.59 -24.61 21.56
CA GLY A 572 -9.20 -24.07 22.84
C GLY A 572 -10.19 -24.43 23.94
N LYS A 573 -9.79 -25.28 24.88
CA LYS A 573 -10.61 -25.65 26.04
C LYS A 573 -10.79 -24.51 27.05
N LYS A 574 -9.94 -23.48 26.96
CA LYS A 574 -10.02 -22.26 27.78
C LYS A 574 -9.65 -21.07 26.90
N GLU A 575 -10.07 -19.89 27.31
CA GLU A 575 -9.67 -18.68 26.60
C GLU A 575 -8.16 -18.42 26.80
N LEU A 576 -7.43 -18.45 25.69
CA LEU A 576 -6.00 -18.21 25.66
C LEU A 576 -5.70 -16.75 25.30
N LYS A 577 -4.65 -16.18 25.87
CA LYS A 577 -4.21 -14.84 25.50
C LYS A 577 -3.63 -14.86 24.08
N LYS A 578 -4.22 -14.05 23.23
CA LYS A 578 -3.94 -13.95 21.80
C LYS A 578 -2.92 -12.85 21.50
N PRO A 579 -2.20 -12.90 20.37
CA PRO A 579 -2.27 -13.94 19.33
C PRO A 579 -1.67 -15.28 19.79
N LEU A 580 -2.14 -16.37 19.18
CA LEU A 580 -1.57 -17.69 19.37
C LEU A 580 -0.59 -17.97 18.22
N LEU A 581 0.68 -18.17 18.50
CA LEU A 581 1.65 -18.64 17.51
C LEU A 581 1.67 -20.18 17.56
N VAL A 582 1.52 -20.81 16.40
CA VAL A 582 1.61 -22.26 16.25
C VAL A 582 2.79 -22.58 15.36
N GLN A 583 3.62 -23.49 15.82
CA GLN A 583 4.76 -24.01 15.06
C GLN A 583 4.61 -25.51 14.87
N ILE A 584 4.86 -25.98 13.66
CA ILE A 584 4.99 -27.41 13.35
C ILE A 584 6.45 -27.69 13.10
N CYS A 585 6.98 -28.62 13.88
CA CYS A 585 8.37 -29.04 13.81
C CYS A 585 8.48 -30.53 13.51
N ASP A 586 9.59 -30.96 12.92
CA ASP A 586 9.93 -32.38 12.92
C ASP A 586 10.37 -32.86 14.34
N LEU A 587 10.61 -34.13 14.51
CA LEU A 587 10.98 -34.68 15.81
C LEU A 587 12.36 -34.22 16.32
N TYR A 588 13.17 -33.60 15.46
CA TYR A 588 14.44 -32.98 15.79
C TYR A 588 14.31 -31.50 16.18
N GLY A 589 13.08 -30.97 16.18
CA GLY A 589 12.79 -29.57 16.51
C GLY A 589 12.99 -28.58 15.37
N ARG A 590 13.30 -29.03 14.16
CA ARG A 590 13.42 -28.16 12.99
C ARG A 590 12.04 -27.66 12.58
N LEU A 591 11.87 -26.36 12.51
CA LEU A 591 10.63 -25.70 12.10
C LEU A 591 10.32 -26.03 10.63
N LEU A 592 9.09 -26.48 10.38
CA LEU A 592 8.59 -26.83 9.04
C LEU A 592 7.46 -25.91 8.59
N LYS A 593 6.63 -25.48 9.53
CA LYS A 593 5.51 -24.59 9.28
C LYS A 593 5.19 -23.79 10.52
N GLU A 594 4.72 -22.56 10.33
CA GLU A 594 4.19 -21.76 11.42
C GLU A 594 2.96 -20.96 10.98
N GLY A 595 2.16 -20.55 11.95
CA GLY A 595 0.97 -19.74 11.71
C GLY A 595 0.57 -19.01 12.99
N ILE A 596 -0.16 -17.93 12.83
CA ILE A 596 -0.70 -17.14 13.94
C ILE A 596 -2.22 -17.21 13.89
N SER A 597 -2.85 -17.44 15.05
CA SER A 597 -4.30 -17.39 15.22
C SER A 597 -4.71 -16.40 16.30
N TYR A 598 -5.81 -15.75 16.06
CA TYR A 598 -6.48 -14.84 17.01
C TYR A 598 -7.79 -15.42 17.52
N GLN A 599 -8.09 -16.64 17.11
CA GLN A 599 -9.25 -17.39 17.57
C GLN A 599 -8.82 -18.51 18.49
N ASN A 600 -9.67 -18.94 19.39
CA ASN A 600 -9.43 -20.13 20.21
C ASN A 600 -9.60 -21.42 19.40
N ASP A 601 -10.47 -21.37 18.40
CA ASP A 601 -10.76 -22.48 17.50
C ASP A 601 -10.27 -22.10 16.10
N PHE A 602 -9.36 -22.86 15.56
CA PHE A 602 -8.80 -22.62 14.23
C PHE A 602 -8.24 -23.91 13.65
N PHE A 603 -7.84 -23.86 12.39
CA PHE A 603 -7.25 -25.03 11.74
C PHE A 603 -5.92 -24.70 11.07
N ILE A 604 -5.12 -25.74 10.88
CA ILE A 604 -3.86 -25.66 10.14
C ILE A 604 -3.84 -26.73 9.05
N GLU A 605 -3.60 -26.31 7.84
CA GLU A 605 -3.40 -27.21 6.72
C GLU A 605 -2.01 -27.86 6.79
N VAL A 606 -1.97 -29.18 6.69
CA VAL A 606 -0.74 -29.98 6.76
C VAL A 606 -0.59 -30.91 5.55
N SER A 607 -1.35 -30.69 4.49
CA SER A 607 -1.31 -31.48 3.24
C SER A 607 0.08 -31.50 2.60
N SER A 608 0.85 -30.41 2.75
CA SER A 608 2.22 -30.30 2.22
C SER A 608 3.28 -31.09 3.01
N LEU A 609 2.94 -31.59 4.19
CA LEU A 609 3.86 -32.40 4.99
C LEU A 609 3.87 -33.86 4.46
N LYS A 610 5.05 -34.46 4.47
CA LYS A 610 5.21 -35.90 4.18
C LYS A 610 4.58 -36.74 5.29
N PRO A 611 4.12 -37.97 5.01
CA PRO A 611 3.71 -38.89 6.07
C PRO A 611 4.80 -39.04 7.15
N GLY A 612 4.41 -38.94 8.41
CA GLY A 612 5.35 -38.99 9.52
C GLY A 612 4.82 -38.41 10.81
N ALA A 613 5.67 -38.41 11.84
CA ALA A 613 5.36 -37.84 13.14
C ALA A 613 5.96 -36.43 13.30
N TYR A 614 5.18 -35.52 13.88
CA TYR A 614 5.50 -34.10 14.02
C TYR A 614 5.13 -33.58 15.40
N LEU A 615 5.74 -32.47 15.78
CA LEU A 615 5.41 -31.71 16.98
C LEU A 615 4.69 -30.43 16.59
N LEU A 616 3.55 -30.18 17.22
CA LEU A 616 2.84 -28.92 17.20
C LEU A 616 3.11 -28.21 18.51
N LYS A 617 3.72 -27.02 18.42
CA LYS A 617 4.01 -26.15 19.55
C LYS A 617 3.10 -24.94 19.49
N LEU A 618 2.45 -24.63 20.61
CA LEU A 618 1.60 -23.48 20.76
C LEU A 618 2.22 -22.48 21.73
N TYR A 619 2.24 -21.22 21.32
CA TYR A 619 2.69 -20.09 22.13
C TYR A 619 1.54 -19.09 22.29
N ASN A 620 1.40 -18.50 23.48
CA ASN A 620 0.42 -17.46 23.73
C ASN A 620 0.95 -16.08 23.30
N GLY A 621 0.10 -15.06 23.37
CA GLY A 621 0.41 -13.69 23.01
C GLY A 621 1.56 -13.02 23.78
N TYR A 622 2.16 -13.71 24.73
CA TYR A 622 3.38 -13.28 25.40
C TYR A 622 4.64 -14.04 24.93
N GLY A 623 4.50 -14.90 23.90
CA GLY A 623 5.58 -15.75 23.42
C GLY A 623 5.94 -16.90 24.37
N VAL A 624 5.09 -17.19 25.36
CA VAL A 624 5.28 -18.31 26.25
C VAL A 624 4.71 -19.56 25.62
N GLU A 625 5.54 -20.62 25.51
CA GLU A 625 5.05 -21.92 25.08
C GLU A 625 4.01 -22.42 26.08
N VAL A 626 2.79 -22.67 25.59
CA VAL A 626 1.69 -23.05 26.46
C VAL A 626 1.34 -24.53 26.32
N GLN A 627 1.63 -25.14 25.16
CA GLN A 627 1.39 -26.57 24.94
C GLN A 627 2.27 -27.11 23.81
N ILE A 628 2.70 -28.38 23.94
CA ILE A 628 3.30 -29.16 22.85
C ILE A 628 2.45 -30.41 22.65
N GLU A 629 2.04 -30.66 21.40
CA GLU A 629 1.31 -31.88 21.02
C GLU A 629 2.03 -32.62 19.91
N LYS A 630 2.02 -33.95 19.97
CA LYS A 630 2.50 -34.81 18.91
C LYS A 630 1.32 -35.22 18.00
N PHE A 631 1.49 -35.12 16.70
CA PHE A 631 0.52 -35.62 15.75
C PHE A 631 1.18 -36.49 14.66
N ILE A 632 0.40 -37.32 14.02
CA ILE A 632 0.82 -38.20 12.95
C ILE A 632 0.15 -37.75 11.67
N LYS A 633 0.94 -37.43 10.64
CA LYS A 633 0.50 -37.17 9.27
C LYS A 633 0.49 -38.49 8.50
N LEU A 634 -0.68 -38.81 7.92
CA LEU A 634 -0.86 -39.98 7.05
C LEU A 634 -0.50 -39.66 5.59
#